data_a2f470384240a88f2a473050e6477b43
#
_entry.id   a2f470384240a88f2a473050e6477b43
#
_cell.length_a   1.000
_cell.length_b   1.000
_cell.length_c   1.000
_cell.angle_alpha   90.00
_cell.angle_beta   90.00
_cell.angle_gamma   90.00
#
_symmetry.space_group_name_H-M   'P 1'
#
loop_
_entity.id
_entity.type
_entity.pdbx_description
1 polymer ?
#
loop_
_entity_poly.entity_id
_entity_poly.type
_entity_poly.pdbx_seq_one_letter_code
_entity_poly.pdbx_strand_id
1 'polypeptide(L)'
;MLSDLLVDYFNLRNEQRSDWSGKAKLKCTVRDFEEVKRAVDYLKAHSLNTAEDLNQAIDSLNQTAAPLRRQLKQNENRIRAIAQIKDAAAVHAKLKPIHDTFMKKNFKLTKEAYAAQHKEELDTFNKAVCTLMKLSGSTAVDFSALDAEFSALQSSSAELRTQLETLQPDISALKNIRKYIDMVLNKQQLSAPGGKTPEKESVLKKLEEAKAAQSVMKTETKNHTQEL
;
A
#
# COMPACT_ATOMS: atom_id res chain seq x y z
N MET A 1 -15.44 14.33 28.35
CA MET A 1 -15.49 12.91 27.85
C MET A 1 -15.38 12.89 26.33
N LEU A 2 -15.02 11.74 25.69
CA LEU A 2 -14.92 11.69 24.20
C LEU A 2 -16.23 12.00 23.50
N SER A 3 -17.38 11.60 24.10
CA SER A 3 -18.71 11.93 23.58
C SER A 3 -18.96 13.44 23.50
N ASP A 4 -18.44 14.23 24.40
CA ASP A 4 -18.62 15.69 24.37
C ASP A 4 -17.83 16.30 23.22
N LEU A 5 -16.61 15.82 22.98
CA LEU A 5 -15.81 16.23 21.81
C LEU A 5 -16.48 15.89 20.48
N LEU A 6 -17.25 14.81 20.41
CA LEU A 6 -18.01 14.49 19.20
C LEU A 6 -19.20 15.43 19.00
N VAL A 7 -19.84 15.89 20.08
CA VAL A 7 -20.86 16.96 20.01
C VAL A 7 -20.23 18.26 19.54
N ASP A 8 -19.05 18.62 20.06
CA ASP A 8 -18.29 19.80 19.63
C ASP A 8 -17.89 19.68 18.16
N TYR A 9 -17.52 18.50 17.68
CA TYR A 9 -17.29 18.25 16.24
C TYR A 9 -18.52 18.53 15.40
N PHE A 10 -19.71 18.06 15.83
CA PHE A 10 -20.95 18.34 15.13
C PHE A 10 -21.24 19.85 15.05
N ASN A 11 -21.08 20.57 16.16
CA ASN A 11 -21.23 22.02 16.23
C ASN A 11 -20.24 22.73 15.30
N LEU A 12 -18.98 22.33 15.32
CA LEU A 12 -17.94 22.86 14.44
C LEU A 12 -18.30 22.68 12.95
N ARG A 13 -18.82 21.51 12.57
CA ARG A 13 -19.27 21.25 11.18
C ARG A 13 -20.44 22.14 10.78
N ASN A 14 -21.38 22.41 11.70
CA ASN A 14 -22.49 23.32 11.45
C ASN A 14 -22.04 24.78 11.33
N GLU A 15 -21.09 25.24 12.16
CA GLU A 15 -20.48 26.56 12.05
C GLU A 15 -19.79 26.76 10.69
N GLN A 16 -19.03 25.78 10.21
CA GLN A 16 -18.37 25.81 8.90
C GLN A 16 -19.35 25.96 7.73
N ARG A 17 -20.64 25.71 7.95
CA ARG A 17 -21.72 25.82 6.97
C ARG A 17 -22.73 26.90 7.33
N SER A 18 -22.35 27.88 8.16
CA SER A 18 -23.25 28.97 8.57
C SER A 18 -23.86 29.70 7.36
N ASP A 19 -23.04 29.87 6.32
CA ASP A 19 -23.45 30.62 5.10
C ASP A 19 -24.22 29.75 4.09
N TRP A 20 -24.33 28.45 4.34
CA TRP A 20 -25.10 27.58 3.47
C TRP A 20 -26.58 27.69 3.77
N SER A 21 -27.42 27.69 2.73
CA SER A 21 -28.86 27.70 2.85
C SER A 21 -29.54 26.55 2.10
N GLY A 22 -30.78 26.24 2.50
CA GLY A 22 -31.67 25.33 1.80
C GLY A 22 -31.37 23.85 1.99
N LYS A 23 -31.84 23.02 1.03
CA LYS A 23 -31.84 21.53 1.11
C LYS A 23 -30.44 20.92 1.27
N ALA A 24 -29.40 21.54 0.69
CA ALA A 24 -28.03 21.03 0.78
C ALA A 24 -27.49 21.11 2.21
N LYS A 25 -27.70 22.24 2.91
CA LYS A 25 -27.34 22.41 4.33
C LYS A 25 -28.03 21.38 5.20
N LEU A 26 -29.35 21.26 5.05
CA LEU A 26 -30.14 20.29 5.85
C LEU A 26 -29.64 18.85 5.65
N LYS A 27 -29.44 18.43 4.40
CA LYS A 27 -28.93 17.08 4.09
C LYS A 27 -27.56 16.81 4.73
N CYS A 28 -26.64 17.77 4.68
CA CYS A 28 -25.31 17.63 5.29
C CYS A 28 -25.43 17.61 6.82
N THR A 29 -26.26 18.44 7.43
CA THR A 29 -26.47 18.46 8.89
C THR A 29 -27.04 17.14 9.40
N VAL A 30 -28.04 16.59 8.71
CA VAL A 30 -28.62 15.27 9.07
C VAL A 30 -27.57 14.16 8.97
N ARG A 31 -26.78 14.15 7.89
CA ARG A 31 -25.73 13.16 7.71
C ARG A 31 -24.67 13.25 8.83
N ASP A 32 -24.20 14.44 9.15
CA ASP A 32 -23.19 14.64 10.19
C ASP A 32 -23.74 14.26 11.58
N PHE A 33 -25.01 14.52 11.83
CA PHE A 33 -25.69 14.08 13.06
C PHE A 33 -25.72 12.55 13.16
N GLU A 34 -26.09 11.85 12.09
CA GLU A 34 -26.09 10.39 12.06
C GLU A 34 -24.69 9.79 12.23
N GLU A 35 -23.67 10.43 11.63
CA GLU A 35 -22.27 10.01 11.80
C GLU A 35 -21.81 10.16 13.26
N VAL A 36 -22.09 11.31 13.87
CA VAL A 36 -21.75 11.56 15.29
C VAL A 36 -22.50 10.64 16.21
N LYS A 37 -23.80 10.43 15.96
CA LYS A 37 -24.60 9.47 16.74
C LYS A 37 -24.00 8.07 16.71
N ARG A 38 -23.68 7.55 15.52
CA ARG A 38 -23.04 6.23 15.38
C ARG A 38 -21.69 6.18 16.10
N ALA A 39 -20.90 7.24 16.05
CA ALA A 39 -19.62 7.32 16.75
C ALA A 39 -19.82 7.28 18.29
N VAL A 40 -20.78 8.03 18.81
CA VAL A 40 -21.09 8.01 20.26
C VAL A 40 -21.62 6.65 20.69
N ASP A 41 -22.52 6.03 19.92
CA ASP A 41 -23.05 4.71 20.20
C ASP A 41 -21.94 3.66 20.20
N TYR A 42 -20.99 3.75 19.27
CA TYR A 42 -19.81 2.89 19.21
C TYR A 42 -18.91 3.05 20.45
N LEU A 43 -18.58 4.31 20.84
CA LEU A 43 -17.80 4.58 22.05
C LEU A 43 -18.44 3.98 23.30
N LYS A 44 -19.77 4.12 23.44
CA LYS A 44 -20.53 3.57 24.57
C LYS A 44 -20.52 2.05 24.57
N ALA A 45 -20.78 1.42 23.41
CA ALA A 45 -20.81 -0.04 23.28
C ALA A 45 -19.46 -0.68 23.63
N HIS A 46 -18.34 0.02 23.37
CA HIS A 46 -16.99 -0.47 23.64
C HIS A 46 -16.36 0.14 24.90
N SER A 47 -17.13 0.91 25.69
CA SER A 47 -16.66 1.58 26.94
C SER A 47 -15.42 2.46 26.76
N LEU A 48 -15.28 3.09 25.59
CA LEU A 48 -14.16 3.97 25.27
C LEU A 48 -14.44 5.40 25.76
N ASN A 49 -13.88 5.76 26.88
CA ASN A 49 -14.19 7.02 27.56
C ASN A 49 -13.10 8.08 27.40
N THR A 50 -11.85 7.66 27.20
CA THR A 50 -10.67 8.52 27.11
C THR A 50 -9.96 8.38 25.75
N ALA A 51 -9.15 9.37 25.42
CA ALA A 51 -8.29 9.31 24.23
C ALA A 51 -7.29 8.13 24.29
N GLU A 52 -6.88 7.76 25.51
CA GLU A 52 -6.02 6.63 25.79
C GLU A 52 -6.72 5.30 25.40
N ASP A 53 -7.96 5.11 25.89
CA ASP A 53 -8.78 3.92 25.54
C ASP A 53 -8.94 3.80 24.02
N LEU A 54 -9.23 4.92 23.35
CA LEU A 54 -9.38 4.96 21.91
C LEU A 54 -8.09 4.54 21.17
N ASN A 55 -6.94 5.06 21.64
CA ASN A 55 -5.64 4.70 21.08
C ASN A 55 -5.32 3.22 21.29
N GLN A 56 -5.53 2.72 22.51
CA GLN A 56 -5.31 1.30 22.82
C GLN A 56 -6.20 0.39 21.98
N ALA A 57 -7.47 0.76 21.75
CA ALA A 57 -8.38 0.02 20.89
C ALA A 57 -7.89 0.01 19.42
N ILE A 58 -7.45 1.16 18.90
CA ILE A 58 -6.87 1.27 17.56
C ILE A 58 -5.62 0.40 17.43
N ASP A 59 -4.72 0.47 18.41
CA ASP A 59 -3.46 -0.27 18.39
C ASP A 59 -3.70 -1.78 18.49
N SER A 60 -4.64 -2.22 19.34
CA SER A 60 -5.03 -3.62 19.47
C SER A 60 -5.57 -4.18 18.15
N LEU A 61 -6.48 -3.47 17.48
CA LEU A 61 -7.02 -3.88 16.18
C LEU A 61 -5.93 -3.89 15.08
N ASN A 62 -5.05 -2.90 15.10
CA ASN A 62 -3.93 -2.87 14.15
C ASN A 62 -2.95 -4.02 14.40
N GLN A 63 -2.64 -4.36 15.65
CA GLN A 63 -1.80 -5.50 16.01
C GLN A 63 -2.42 -6.83 15.55
N THR A 64 -3.74 -6.95 15.64
CA THR A 64 -4.47 -8.13 15.13
C THR A 64 -4.49 -8.17 13.59
N ALA A 65 -4.73 -7.04 12.94
CA ALA A 65 -4.83 -6.97 11.49
C ALA A 65 -3.46 -7.04 10.77
N ALA A 66 -2.37 -6.58 11.40
CA ALA A 66 -1.06 -6.51 10.78
C ALA A 66 -0.49 -7.89 10.37
N PRO A 67 -0.52 -8.93 11.22
CA PRO A 67 -0.06 -10.27 10.83
C PRO A 67 -0.92 -10.85 9.71
N LEU A 68 -2.25 -10.68 9.75
CA LEU A 68 -3.15 -11.16 8.70
C LEU A 68 -2.82 -10.53 7.34
N ARG A 69 -2.60 -9.20 7.31
CA ARG A 69 -2.19 -8.50 6.08
C ARG A 69 -0.84 -8.96 5.57
N ARG A 70 0.12 -9.22 6.48
CA ARG A 70 1.45 -9.71 6.12
C ARG A 70 1.36 -11.11 5.51
N GLN A 71 0.60 -12.00 6.12
CA GLN A 71 0.40 -13.36 5.64
C GLN A 71 -0.34 -13.38 4.29
N LEU A 72 -1.38 -12.56 4.13
CA LEU A 72 -2.09 -12.41 2.86
C LEU A 72 -1.13 -11.98 1.75
N LYS A 73 -0.28 -10.98 2.01
CA LYS A 73 0.73 -10.52 1.04
C LYS A 73 1.75 -11.61 0.70
N GLN A 74 2.17 -12.40 1.69
CA GLN A 74 3.07 -13.54 1.46
C GLN A 74 2.42 -14.59 0.57
N ASN A 75 1.17 -14.97 0.84
CA ASN A 75 0.41 -15.90 0.03
C ASN A 75 0.25 -15.38 -1.42
N GLU A 76 -0.12 -14.12 -1.59
CA GLU A 76 -0.26 -13.51 -2.93
C GLU A 76 1.05 -13.47 -3.71
N ASN A 77 2.17 -13.20 -3.04
CA ASN A 77 3.49 -13.26 -3.66
C ASN A 77 3.86 -14.68 -4.08
N ARG A 78 3.55 -15.68 -3.23
CA ARG A 78 3.82 -17.09 -3.55
C ARG A 78 2.94 -17.60 -4.69
N ILE A 79 1.66 -17.22 -4.73
CA ILE A 79 0.74 -17.50 -5.84
C ILE A 79 1.31 -16.96 -7.16
N ARG A 80 1.82 -15.72 -7.17
CA ARG A 80 2.48 -15.14 -8.36
C ARG A 80 3.73 -15.91 -8.76
N ALA A 81 4.54 -16.32 -7.78
CA ALA A 81 5.74 -17.12 -8.05
C ALA A 81 5.37 -18.49 -8.66
N ILE A 82 4.32 -19.16 -8.17
CA ILE A 82 3.85 -20.43 -8.74
C ILE A 82 3.41 -20.23 -10.21
N ALA A 83 2.70 -19.16 -10.53
CA ALA A 83 2.34 -18.85 -11.92
C ALA A 83 3.59 -18.68 -12.79
N GLN A 84 4.58 -17.91 -12.32
CA GLN A 84 5.84 -17.72 -13.04
C GLN A 84 6.64 -19.03 -13.22
N ILE A 85 6.62 -19.92 -12.23
CA ILE A 85 7.24 -21.24 -12.33
C ILE A 85 6.55 -22.07 -13.43
N LYS A 86 5.23 -22.10 -13.45
CA LYS A 86 4.47 -22.85 -14.47
C LYS A 86 4.73 -22.33 -15.87
N ASP A 87 4.72 -21.00 -16.05
CA ASP A 87 5.03 -20.37 -17.34
C ASP A 87 6.46 -20.69 -17.79
N ALA A 88 7.43 -20.55 -16.89
CA ALA A 88 8.83 -20.87 -17.19
C ALA A 88 9.04 -22.35 -17.49
N ALA A 89 8.36 -23.27 -16.78
CA ALA A 89 8.42 -24.70 -17.04
C ALA A 89 7.83 -25.07 -18.41
N ALA A 90 6.73 -24.44 -18.81
CA ALA A 90 6.14 -24.63 -20.14
C ALA A 90 7.12 -24.17 -21.24
N VAL A 91 7.72 -22.99 -21.09
CA VAL A 91 8.73 -22.47 -22.00
C VAL A 91 9.96 -23.38 -22.06
N HIS A 92 10.47 -23.81 -20.91
CA HIS A 92 11.60 -24.74 -20.80
C HIS A 92 11.31 -26.05 -21.54
N ALA A 93 10.16 -26.67 -21.31
CA ALA A 93 9.76 -27.91 -21.98
C ALA A 93 9.67 -27.75 -23.50
N LYS A 94 9.07 -26.64 -23.98
CA LYS A 94 8.95 -26.33 -25.40
C LYS A 94 10.29 -26.14 -26.09
N LEU A 95 11.24 -25.46 -25.46
CA LEU A 95 12.51 -25.06 -26.09
C LEU A 95 13.66 -26.05 -25.78
N LYS A 96 13.45 -27.00 -24.86
CA LYS A 96 14.43 -28.03 -24.53
C LYS A 96 14.98 -28.80 -25.74
N PRO A 97 14.18 -29.22 -26.75
CA PRO A 97 14.72 -29.90 -27.93
C PRO A 97 15.72 -29.06 -28.74
N ILE A 98 15.49 -27.73 -28.84
CA ILE A 98 16.40 -26.79 -29.51
C ILE A 98 17.72 -26.70 -28.75
N HIS A 99 17.62 -26.52 -27.42
CA HIS A 99 18.79 -26.48 -26.54
C HIS A 99 19.59 -27.79 -26.55
N ASP A 100 18.91 -28.95 -26.49
CA ASP A 100 19.58 -30.27 -26.55
C ASP A 100 20.27 -30.48 -27.89
N THR A 101 19.68 -30.01 -29.00
CA THR A 101 20.32 -30.04 -30.32
C THR A 101 21.56 -29.15 -30.37
N PHE A 102 21.51 -27.95 -29.78
CA PHE A 102 22.65 -27.05 -29.64
C PHE A 102 23.78 -27.71 -28.83
N MET A 103 23.45 -28.37 -27.71
CA MET A 103 24.45 -29.02 -26.86
C MET A 103 25.12 -30.23 -27.54
N LYS A 104 24.43 -30.96 -28.41
CA LYS A 104 24.97 -32.10 -29.19
C LYS A 104 25.91 -31.72 -30.32
N LYS A 105 25.97 -30.42 -30.71
CA LYS A 105 26.87 -29.99 -31.77
C LYS A 105 28.32 -29.86 -31.27
N ASN A 106 29.22 -30.68 -31.82
CA ASN A 106 30.60 -30.79 -31.39
C ASN A 106 31.52 -29.81 -32.15
N PHE A 107 31.21 -29.45 -33.40
CA PHE A 107 32.02 -28.58 -34.22
C PHE A 107 31.66 -27.12 -33.96
N LYS A 108 32.69 -26.29 -33.68
CA LYS A 108 32.55 -24.88 -33.32
C LYS A 108 31.71 -24.09 -34.34
N LEU A 109 32.07 -24.18 -35.64
CA LEU A 109 31.37 -23.47 -36.71
C LEU A 109 29.89 -23.82 -36.84
N THR A 110 29.53 -25.14 -36.72
CA THR A 110 28.14 -25.58 -36.78
C THR A 110 27.35 -25.19 -35.53
N LYS A 111 28.01 -25.11 -34.37
CA LYS A 111 27.43 -24.66 -33.12
C LYS A 111 27.17 -23.15 -33.16
N GLU A 112 28.10 -22.35 -33.65
CA GLU A 112 27.95 -20.90 -33.78
C GLU A 112 26.86 -20.53 -34.81
N ALA A 113 26.81 -21.21 -35.96
CA ALA A 113 25.78 -21.01 -36.96
C ALA A 113 24.38 -21.36 -36.40
N TYR A 114 24.25 -22.46 -35.68
CA TYR A 114 22.98 -22.86 -35.04
C TYR A 114 22.59 -21.89 -33.94
N ALA A 115 23.55 -21.42 -33.12
CA ALA A 115 23.29 -20.43 -32.08
C ALA A 115 22.82 -19.10 -32.70
N ALA A 116 23.37 -18.68 -33.81
CA ALA A 116 22.94 -17.46 -34.50
C ALA A 116 21.50 -17.61 -35.07
N GLN A 117 21.18 -18.77 -35.62
CA GLN A 117 19.86 -19.06 -36.17
C GLN A 117 18.77 -19.14 -35.07
N HIS A 118 19.10 -19.67 -33.89
CA HIS A 118 18.16 -19.92 -32.78
C HIS A 118 18.46 -19.04 -31.55
N LYS A 119 18.99 -17.84 -31.77
CA LYS A 119 19.44 -16.98 -30.68
C LYS A 119 18.32 -16.62 -29.71
N GLU A 120 17.16 -16.24 -30.23
CA GLU A 120 16.04 -15.81 -29.40
C GLU A 120 15.47 -16.97 -28.57
N GLU A 121 15.38 -18.17 -29.15
CA GLU A 121 14.90 -19.38 -28.47
C GLU A 121 15.88 -19.81 -27.37
N LEU A 122 17.19 -19.79 -27.62
CA LEU A 122 18.21 -20.13 -26.64
C LEU A 122 18.25 -19.11 -25.51
N ASP A 123 18.14 -17.81 -25.81
CA ASP A 123 18.06 -16.76 -24.79
C ASP A 123 16.78 -16.89 -23.93
N THR A 124 15.67 -17.23 -24.57
CA THR A 124 14.38 -17.46 -23.88
C THR A 124 14.44 -18.72 -23.00
N PHE A 125 15.06 -19.80 -23.50
CA PHE A 125 15.31 -21.02 -22.72
C PHE A 125 16.16 -20.71 -21.49
N ASN A 126 17.27 -19.98 -21.63
CA ASN A 126 18.14 -19.60 -20.53
C ASN A 126 17.41 -18.75 -19.48
N LYS A 127 16.58 -17.81 -19.91
CA LYS A 127 15.72 -17.01 -18.99
C LYS A 127 14.75 -17.92 -18.23
N ALA A 128 14.13 -18.88 -18.90
CA ALA A 128 13.24 -19.83 -18.24
C ALA A 128 13.98 -20.71 -17.20
N VAL A 129 15.16 -21.21 -17.53
CA VAL A 129 16.03 -21.97 -16.61
C VAL A 129 16.38 -21.09 -15.39
N CYS A 130 16.85 -19.86 -15.61
CA CYS A 130 17.16 -18.93 -14.52
C CYS A 130 15.96 -18.66 -13.61
N THR A 131 14.77 -18.49 -14.18
CA THR A 131 13.52 -18.28 -13.42
C THR A 131 13.18 -19.52 -12.58
N LEU A 132 13.26 -20.72 -13.15
CA LEU A 132 13.02 -21.98 -12.45
C LEU A 132 14.02 -22.16 -11.31
N MET A 133 15.32 -21.99 -11.57
CA MET A 133 16.34 -22.13 -10.54
C MET A 133 16.16 -21.13 -9.39
N LYS A 134 15.77 -19.88 -9.72
CA LYS A 134 15.55 -18.83 -8.72
C LYS A 134 14.31 -19.08 -7.84
N LEU A 135 13.21 -19.54 -8.43
CA LEU A 135 11.91 -19.63 -7.75
C LEU A 135 11.60 -21.02 -7.18
N SER A 136 12.10 -22.10 -7.80
CA SER A 136 11.87 -23.49 -7.36
C SER A 136 13.15 -24.25 -6.97
N GLY A 137 14.32 -23.68 -7.25
CA GLY A 137 15.60 -24.35 -6.97
C GLY A 137 15.92 -25.50 -7.93
N SER A 138 15.07 -25.83 -8.89
CA SER A 138 15.21 -26.93 -9.84
C SER A 138 14.55 -26.63 -11.15
N THR A 139 15.05 -27.23 -12.24
CA THR A 139 14.37 -27.23 -13.55
C THR A 139 13.32 -28.34 -13.68
N ALA A 140 13.36 -29.35 -12.78
CA ALA A 140 12.35 -30.37 -12.66
C ALA A 140 11.22 -29.87 -11.74
N VAL A 141 10.04 -29.68 -12.30
CA VAL A 141 8.88 -29.09 -11.62
C VAL A 141 7.81 -30.16 -11.42
N ASP A 142 7.41 -30.37 -10.18
CA ASP A 142 6.23 -31.18 -9.84
C ASP A 142 4.98 -30.29 -9.90
N PHE A 143 4.27 -30.38 -11.03
CA PHE A 143 3.05 -29.61 -11.25
C PHE A 143 1.92 -29.98 -10.29
N SER A 144 1.84 -31.26 -9.87
CA SER A 144 0.79 -31.71 -8.95
C SER A 144 0.99 -31.09 -7.55
N ALA A 145 2.23 -31.07 -7.08
CA ALA A 145 2.57 -30.39 -5.81
C ALA A 145 2.32 -28.89 -5.88
N LEU A 146 2.66 -28.23 -7.01
CA LEU A 146 2.40 -26.80 -7.21
C LEU A 146 0.90 -26.48 -7.29
N ASP A 147 0.09 -27.34 -7.91
CA ASP A 147 -1.36 -27.16 -7.97
C ASP A 147 -2.02 -27.31 -6.60
N ALA A 148 -1.55 -28.29 -5.82
CA ALA A 148 -2.01 -28.45 -4.43
C ALA A 148 -1.62 -27.24 -3.56
N GLU A 149 -0.37 -26.77 -3.66
CA GLU A 149 0.09 -25.56 -2.95
C GLU A 149 -0.70 -24.33 -3.37
N PHE A 150 -0.93 -24.12 -4.67
CA PHE A 150 -1.71 -23.01 -5.20
C PHE A 150 -3.14 -22.99 -4.63
N SER A 151 -3.81 -24.13 -4.64
CA SER A 151 -5.17 -24.28 -4.11
C SER A 151 -5.23 -24.01 -2.60
N ALA A 152 -4.27 -24.51 -1.83
CA ALA A 152 -4.17 -24.25 -0.41
C ALA A 152 -3.94 -22.76 -0.10
N LEU A 153 -3.06 -22.09 -0.86
CA LEU A 153 -2.81 -20.66 -0.72
C LEU A 153 -4.01 -19.80 -1.09
N GLN A 154 -4.78 -20.22 -2.12
CA GLN A 154 -6.03 -19.53 -2.47
C GLN A 154 -7.06 -19.62 -1.35
N SER A 155 -7.29 -20.81 -0.79
CA SER A 155 -8.20 -21.00 0.33
C SER A 155 -7.79 -20.20 1.56
N SER A 156 -6.51 -20.29 1.94
CA SER A 156 -5.96 -19.50 3.06
C SER A 156 -6.08 -17.99 2.81
N SER A 157 -5.85 -17.53 1.58
CA SER A 157 -6.01 -16.10 1.23
C SER A 157 -7.46 -15.63 1.34
N ALA A 158 -8.43 -16.48 0.96
CA ALA A 158 -9.85 -16.18 1.10
C ALA A 158 -10.25 -16.06 2.58
N GLU A 159 -9.79 -16.97 3.43
CA GLU A 159 -10.03 -16.93 4.87
C GLU A 159 -9.44 -15.67 5.51
N LEU A 160 -8.19 -15.32 5.16
CA LEU A 160 -7.52 -14.12 5.66
C LEU A 160 -8.25 -12.83 5.24
N ARG A 161 -8.78 -12.78 4.02
CA ARG A 161 -9.60 -11.66 3.54
C ARG A 161 -10.88 -11.54 4.34
N THR A 162 -11.59 -12.63 4.57
CA THR A 162 -12.81 -12.63 5.39
C THR A 162 -12.51 -12.14 6.81
N GLN A 163 -11.41 -12.60 7.44
CA GLN A 163 -11.01 -12.11 8.76
C GLN A 163 -10.68 -10.61 8.75
N LEU A 164 -10.00 -10.12 7.73
CA LEU A 164 -9.71 -8.68 7.59
C LEU A 164 -10.97 -7.85 7.34
N GLU A 165 -11.92 -8.37 6.57
CA GLU A 165 -13.20 -7.73 6.30
C GLU A 165 -14.06 -7.59 7.57
N THR A 166 -14.00 -8.55 8.50
CA THR A 166 -14.69 -8.43 9.80
C THR A 166 -14.09 -7.36 10.71
N LEU A 167 -12.76 -7.12 10.63
CA LEU A 167 -12.08 -6.10 11.43
C LEU A 167 -12.16 -4.69 10.83
N GLN A 168 -12.38 -4.58 9.52
CA GLN A 168 -12.32 -3.32 8.79
C GLN A 168 -13.35 -2.27 9.24
N PRO A 169 -14.63 -2.62 9.55
CA PRO A 169 -15.60 -1.67 10.05
C PRO A 169 -15.15 -1.00 11.36
N ASP A 170 -14.64 -1.78 12.31
CA ASP A 170 -14.19 -1.27 13.60
C ASP A 170 -12.97 -0.39 13.47
N ILE A 171 -11.97 -0.81 12.66
CA ILE A 171 -10.78 0.00 12.36
C ILE A 171 -11.20 1.34 11.72
N SER A 172 -12.16 1.31 10.81
CA SER A 172 -12.65 2.52 10.12
C SER A 172 -13.43 3.43 11.07
N ALA A 173 -14.27 2.85 11.93
CA ALA A 173 -15.05 3.59 12.94
C ALA A 173 -14.11 4.32 13.91
N LEU A 174 -13.15 3.61 14.50
CA LEU A 174 -12.19 4.20 15.45
C LEU A 174 -11.32 5.28 14.80
N LYS A 175 -10.85 5.08 13.58
CA LYS A 175 -10.07 6.10 12.86
C LYS A 175 -10.89 7.35 12.56
N ASN A 176 -12.15 7.20 12.21
CA ASN A 176 -13.04 8.34 11.97
C ASN A 176 -13.31 9.10 13.28
N ILE A 177 -13.60 8.38 14.37
CA ILE A 177 -13.78 8.96 15.69
C ILE A 177 -12.53 9.75 16.09
N ARG A 178 -11.34 9.16 15.94
CA ARG A 178 -10.06 9.83 16.20
C ARG A 178 -9.92 11.12 15.40
N LYS A 179 -10.18 11.05 14.10
CA LYS A 179 -10.13 12.22 13.22
C LYS A 179 -11.08 13.32 13.67
N TYR A 180 -12.30 12.99 14.11
CA TYR A 180 -13.27 13.99 14.59
C TYR A 180 -12.77 14.68 15.86
N ILE A 181 -12.24 13.91 16.80
CA ILE A 181 -11.65 14.41 18.06
C ILE A 181 -10.45 15.32 17.78
N ASP A 182 -9.53 14.88 16.91
CA ASP A 182 -8.34 15.66 16.54
C ASP A 182 -8.72 17.01 15.89
N MET A 183 -9.79 17.05 15.10
CA MET A 183 -10.30 18.29 14.50
C MET A 183 -10.77 19.29 15.56
N VAL A 184 -11.46 18.83 16.61
CA VAL A 184 -11.94 19.68 17.70
C VAL A 184 -10.78 20.18 18.55
N LEU A 185 -9.88 19.29 18.95
CA LEU A 185 -8.72 19.63 19.78
C LEU A 185 -7.80 20.64 19.09
N ASN A 186 -7.56 20.45 17.80
CA ASN A 186 -6.77 21.42 17.00
C ASN A 186 -7.41 22.80 16.94
N LYS A 187 -8.75 22.88 16.81
CA LYS A 187 -9.47 24.16 16.84
C LYS A 187 -9.37 24.82 18.22
N GLN A 188 -9.53 24.05 19.29
CA GLN A 188 -9.43 24.56 20.67
C GLN A 188 -8.04 25.12 20.95
N GLN A 189 -6.97 24.46 20.49
CA GLN A 189 -5.60 24.95 20.61
C GLN A 189 -5.36 26.26 19.85
N LEU A 190 -5.94 26.42 18.68
CA LEU A 190 -5.85 27.65 17.86
C LEU A 190 -6.66 28.82 18.44
N SER A 191 -7.69 28.52 19.24
CA SER A 191 -8.60 29.52 19.84
C SER A 191 -8.19 29.91 21.27
N ALA A 192 -7.19 29.25 21.88
CA ALA A 192 -6.72 29.57 23.21
C ALA A 192 -5.97 30.91 23.21
N PRO A 193 -6.29 31.86 24.11
CA PRO A 193 -5.55 33.13 24.23
C PRO A 193 -4.12 32.85 24.65
N GLY A 194 -3.17 32.98 23.72
CA GLY A 194 -1.73 32.71 23.95
C GLY A 194 -1.17 31.54 23.14
N GLY A 195 -1.97 30.80 22.41
CA GLY A 195 -1.48 29.82 21.45
C GLY A 195 -0.75 30.54 20.32
N LYS A 196 0.60 30.45 20.30
CA LYS A 196 1.37 30.78 19.08
C LYS A 196 0.80 29.92 17.99
N THR A 197 0.12 30.53 17.03
CA THR A 197 -0.14 29.90 15.71
C THR A 197 1.20 29.29 15.32
N PRO A 198 1.31 27.98 15.06
CA PRO A 198 2.45 27.48 14.32
C PRO A 198 2.41 28.28 13.02
N GLU A 199 3.40 29.17 12.85
CA GLU A 199 3.59 29.88 11.59
C GLU A 199 3.54 28.76 10.56
N LYS A 200 2.44 28.75 9.77
CA LYS A 200 2.43 27.94 8.54
C LYS A 200 3.56 28.57 7.76
N GLU A 201 4.76 27.96 7.85
CA GLU A 201 5.81 28.27 6.90
C GLU A 201 5.18 28.16 5.55
N SER A 202 4.96 29.31 4.98
CA SER A 202 4.19 29.46 3.74
C SER A 202 4.86 28.52 2.74
N VAL A 203 4.08 27.63 2.12
CA VAL A 203 4.55 26.77 1.02
C VAL A 203 5.28 27.63 -0.02
N LEU A 204 4.89 28.91 -0.15
CA LEU A 204 5.55 29.95 -0.94
C LEU A 204 6.98 30.21 -0.43
N LYS A 205 7.24 30.29 0.90
CA LYS A 205 8.58 30.53 1.44
C LYS A 205 9.51 29.34 1.20
N LYS A 206 9.02 28.11 1.37
CA LYS A 206 9.76 26.90 0.98
C LYS A 206 10.02 26.80 -0.52
N LEU A 207 9.09 27.28 -1.36
CA LEU A 207 9.24 27.30 -2.81
C LEU A 207 10.25 28.38 -3.24
N GLU A 208 10.29 29.52 -2.58
CA GLU A 208 11.27 30.59 -2.80
C GLU A 208 12.67 30.17 -2.34
N GLU A 209 12.80 29.53 -1.19
CA GLU A 209 14.06 28.97 -0.69
C GLU A 209 14.60 27.86 -1.62
N ALA A 210 13.72 26.97 -2.12
CA ALA A 210 14.10 25.95 -3.09
C ALA A 210 14.53 26.54 -4.45
N LYS A 211 13.86 27.60 -4.91
CA LYS A 211 14.27 28.33 -6.12
C LYS A 211 15.59 29.09 -5.95
N ALA A 212 15.81 29.69 -4.79
CA ALA A 212 17.07 30.34 -4.47
C ALA A 212 18.24 29.35 -4.44
N ALA A 213 18.04 28.15 -3.82
CA ALA A 213 19.04 27.10 -3.82
C ALA A 213 19.36 26.55 -5.22
N GLN A 214 18.35 26.42 -6.11
CA GLN A 214 18.58 26.04 -7.51
C GLN A 214 19.32 27.11 -8.34
N SER A 215 19.15 28.39 -8.02
CA SER A 215 19.85 29.47 -8.74
C SER A 215 21.34 29.52 -8.37
N VAL A 216 21.67 29.23 -7.12
CA VAL A 216 23.07 29.16 -6.65
C VAL A 216 23.81 27.98 -7.30
N MET A 217 23.19 26.79 -7.41
CA MET A 217 23.78 25.66 -8.11
C MET A 217 24.00 25.89 -9.61
N LYS A 218 23.16 26.69 -10.27
CA LYS A 218 23.34 27.02 -11.71
C LYS A 218 24.44 28.04 -11.96
N THR A 219 24.82 28.87 -10.99
CA THR A 219 25.93 29.79 -11.11
C THR A 219 27.28 29.12 -10.88
N GLU A 220 27.37 28.14 -10.00
CA GLU A 220 28.59 27.38 -9.76
C GLU A 220 29.00 26.49 -10.95
N THR A 221 28.02 25.90 -11.65
CA THR A 221 28.29 25.08 -12.86
C THR A 221 28.72 25.91 -14.08
N LYS A 222 28.39 27.21 -14.15
CA LYS A 222 28.85 28.06 -15.25
C LYS A 222 30.28 28.56 -15.09
N ASN A 223 30.78 28.68 -13.86
CA ASN A 223 32.14 29.17 -13.62
C ASN A 223 33.22 28.07 -13.78
N HIS A 224 32.82 26.79 -13.84
CA HIS A 224 33.77 25.67 -14.02
C HIS A 224 34.00 25.27 -15.51
N THR A 225 33.32 25.94 -16.46
CA THR A 225 33.44 25.63 -17.89
C THR A 225 34.23 26.70 -18.66
N GLN A 226 34.84 27.68 -17.99
CA GLN A 226 35.65 28.73 -18.62
C GLN A 226 37.15 28.67 -18.30
N GLU A 227 37.63 27.63 -17.61
CA GLU A 227 39.06 27.39 -17.39
C GLU A 227 39.43 25.97 -17.88
N LEU A 228 39.37 25.74 -19.18
CA LEU A 228 40.13 24.69 -19.89
C LEU A 228 40.33 25.11 -21.33
#